data_e142b73e14ccc654a15c6e02021dea07
#
_entry.id   e142b73e14ccc654a15c6e02021dea07
#
_cell.length_a   1.000
_cell.length_b   1.000
_cell.length_c   1.000
_cell.angle_alpha   90.00
_cell.angle_beta   90.00
_cell.angle_gamma   90.00
#
_symmetry.space_group_name_H-M   'P 1'
#
loop_
_entity.id
_entity.type
_entity.pdbx_description
1 polymer ?
#
loop_
_entity_poly.entity_id
_entity_poly.type
_entity_poly.pdbx_seq_one_letter_code
_entity_poly.pdbx_strand_id
1 'polypeptide(L)'
;MTETRVRFAPSPTGYLHIGGLRTALFNYLYARHTGGKMLLRIEDTDRTRYVEGALENLLKTLKWSGIEIDEGVMLDENDQVTEKGNCGPYIQSDRVKAGIYDKYIEKLIEEGKAYYCFCSKERLDNLRARQKADGLTPKYDGLCRSLSLEEAKEKIANGEKYTVRLKLPKDTDISFEDRIKGKITFNTNDMDDQVLIKEDGYPTYHFAVIVDDHEMGITHVVRGDEWISSTPKHVYLYEAFGWEAPEYIHLPTVLNKDHKKYSKRNGDGMVEDFIERGYLPEGLINYLALLGWSPDSEEEIFTMKELADQFTFDRVNKTGAVFDVRKLDWVNGHYVREMSVEDLAAAIKPYCIEAGFFGEDYPEEKLNLLAATWQSAIDKFSDIKDEAY
;
A
#
# COMPACT_ATOMS: atom_id res chain seq x y z
N MET A 1 4.25 26.57 7.26
CA MET A 1 3.47 25.35 6.93
C MET A 1 4.36 24.15 7.28
N THR A 2 3.82 23.14 7.89
CA THR A 2 4.57 21.91 8.20
C THR A 2 4.90 21.21 6.88
N GLU A 3 6.11 20.65 6.74
CA GLU A 3 6.53 19.89 5.55
C GLU A 3 5.56 18.72 5.30
N THR A 4 5.09 18.57 4.08
CA THR A 4 4.25 17.41 3.71
C THR A 4 5.07 16.13 3.83
N ARG A 5 4.56 15.16 4.60
CA ARG A 5 5.17 13.83 4.76
C ARG A 5 4.10 12.77 4.51
N VAL A 6 4.29 12.00 3.46
CA VAL A 6 3.44 10.87 3.09
C VAL A 6 4.22 9.57 3.24
N ARG A 7 3.53 8.44 3.22
CA ARG A 7 4.19 7.15 3.27
C ARG A 7 3.48 6.10 2.41
N PHE A 8 4.26 5.29 1.75
CA PHE A 8 3.85 3.98 1.28
C PHE A 8 4.26 2.95 2.35
N ALA A 9 3.30 2.14 2.81
CA ALA A 9 3.51 1.27 3.96
C ALA A 9 3.00 -0.17 3.66
N PRO A 10 3.65 -0.89 2.72
CA PRO A 10 3.22 -2.21 2.32
C PRO A 10 3.63 -3.30 3.32
N SER A 11 2.82 -4.38 3.38
CA SER A 11 3.22 -5.63 4.00
C SER A 11 3.88 -6.54 2.97
N PRO A 12 5.02 -7.19 3.29
CA PRO A 12 5.75 -8.05 2.35
C PRO A 12 5.09 -9.44 2.24
N THR A 13 3.82 -9.47 1.81
CA THR A 13 2.98 -10.67 1.70
C THR A 13 2.86 -11.21 0.26
N GLY A 14 3.77 -10.80 -0.61
CA GLY A 14 3.85 -11.16 -2.02
C GLY A 14 4.32 -9.98 -2.86
N TYR A 15 4.44 -10.19 -4.15
CA TYR A 15 4.90 -9.19 -5.12
C TYR A 15 3.92 -8.04 -5.27
N LEU A 16 4.40 -6.91 -5.77
CA LEU A 16 3.61 -5.68 -5.83
C LEU A 16 2.52 -5.78 -6.91
N HIS A 17 1.28 -5.54 -6.49
CA HIS A 17 0.13 -5.44 -7.39
C HIS A 17 -0.02 -4.01 -7.93
N ILE A 18 -0.56 -3.84 -9.14
CA ILE A 18 -0.75 -2.51 -9.76
C ILE A 18 -1.56 -1.54 -8.89
N GLY A 19 -2.50 -2.02 -8.09
CA GLY A 19 -3.22 -1.17 -7.12
C GLY A 19 -2.31 -0.64 -6.02
N GLY A 20 -1.34 -1.44 -5.57
CA GLY A 20 -0.29 -1.03 -4.64
C GLY A 20 0.67 -0.02 -5.29
N LEU A 21 1.10 -0.29 -6.53
CA LEU A 21 1.95 0.63 -7.29
C LEU A 21 1.25 1.99 -7.51
N ARG A 22 -0.05 1.99 -7.85
CA ARG A 22 -0.83 3.23 -7.97
C ARG A 22 -0.89 3.99 -6.64
N THR A 23 -1.05 3.30 -5.52
CA THR A 23 -1.03 3.94 -4.20
C THR A 23 0.34 4.56 -3.90
N ALA A 24 1.43 3.86 -4.22
CA ALA A 24 2.79 4.40 -4.10
C ALA A 24 2.97 5.63 -4.99
N LEU A 25 2.54 5.54 -6.26
CA LEU A 25 2.61 6.63 -7.22
C LEU A 25 1.86 7.89 -6.73
N PHE A 26 0.64 7.76 -6.22
CA PHE A 26 -0.13 8.91 -5.74
C PHE A 26 0.50 9.56 -4.50
N ASN A 27 1.10 8.78 -3.60
CA ASN A 27 1.93 9.30 -2.52
C ASN A 27 3.13 10.09 -3.08
N TYR A 28 3.85 9.51 -4.05
CA TYR A 28 5.02 10.11 -4.67
C TYR A 28 4.67 11.43 -5.38
N LEU A 29 3.66 11.41 -6.24
CA LEU A 29 3.23 12.60 -6.99
C LEU A 29 2.83 13.74 -6.05
N TYR A 30 2.08 13.43 -4.98
CA TYR A 30 1.68 14.44 -4.01
C TYR A 30 2.87 14.99 -3.21
N ALA A 31 3.81 14.13 -2.80
CA ALA A 31 5.03 14.58 -2.16
C ALA A 31 5.83 15.53 -3.07
N ARG A 32 6.00 15.18 -4.34
CA ARG A 32 6.70 16.03 -5.32
C ARG A 32 5.97 17.34 -5.61
N HIS A 33 4.64 17.28 -5.74
CA HIS A 33 3.79 18.47 -5.95
C HIS A 33 3.94 19.50 -4.82
N THR A 34 3.98 19.01 -3.58
CA THR A 34 4.01 19.89 -2.39
C THR A 34 5.43 20.23 -1.91
N GLY A 35 6.47 19.72 -2.58
CA GLY A 35 7.85 19.83 -2.13
C GLY A 35 8.13 19.09 -0.82
N GLY A 36 7.31 18.08 -0.49
CA GLY A 36 7.40 17.26 0.71
C GLY A 36 8.25 16.00 0.52
N LYS A 37 8.08 15.04 1.43
CA LYS A 37 8.82 13.77 1.46
C LYS A 37 7.92 12.57 1.36
N MET A 38 8.38 11.55 0.62
CA MET A 38 7.80 10.23 0.59
C MET A 38 8.64 9.24 1.40
N LEU A 39 7.99 8.59 2.36
CA LEU A 39 8.59 7.55 3.19
C LEU A 39 8.18 6.15 2.71
N LEU A 40 9.07 5.18 2.88
CA LEU A 40 8.74 3.76 2.74
C LEU A 40 8.93 3.05 4.08
N ARG A 41 7.84 2.53 4.63
CA ARG A 41 7.82 1.70 5.84
C ARG A 41 7.35 0.30 5.51
N ILE A 42 8.01 -0.71 6.05
CA ILE A 42 7.64 -2.12 5.86
C ILE A 42 6.83 -2.61 7.06
N GLU A 43 5.60 -3.04 6.79
CA GLU A 43 4.66 -3.51 7.81
C GLU A 43 4.60 -5.04 7.84
N ASP A 44 5.59 -5.65 8.52
CA ASP A 44 5.84 -7.09 8.58
C ASP A 44 5.44 -7.73 9.93
N THR A 45 4.56 -7.09 10.71
CA THR A 45 4.09 -7.61 12.00
C THR A 45 3.24 -8.89 11.88
N ASP A 46 2.70 -9.18 10.70
CA ASP A 46 2.06 -10.47 10.41
C ASP A 46 3.05 -11.46 9.79
N ARG A 47 3.81 -12.10 10.65
CA ARG A 47 4.86 -13.06 10.26
C ARG A 47 4.34 -14.32 9.56
N THR A 48 3.05 -14.62 9.69
CA THR A 48 2.45 -15.82 9.07
C THR A 48 2.23 -15.67 7.57
N ARG A 49 2.20 -14.44 7.07
CA ARG A 49 2.01 -14.11 5.64
C ARG A 49 3.26 -13.57 4.96
N TYR A 50 4.40 -13.58 5.64
CA TYR A 50 5.67 -13.15 5.04
C TYR A 50 6.03 -14.04 3.85
N VAL A 51 6.45 -13.42 2.75
CA VAL A 51 6.94 -14.10 1.54
C VAL A 51 8.39 -13.69 1.32
N GLU A 52 9.27 -14.69 1.25
CA GLU A 52 10.70 -14.47 0.98
C GLU A 52 10.90 -13.80 -0.39
N GLY A 53 11.80 -12.83 -0.47
CA GLY A 53 12.07 -12.07 -1.69
C GLY A 53 11.05 -10.97 -2.01
N ALA A 54 9.93 -10.88 -1.26
CA ALA A 54 8.91 -9.87 -1.54
C ALA A 54 9.38 -8.43 -1.29
N LEU A 55 10.25 -8.24 -0.31
CA LEU A 55 10.82 -6.91 -0.01
C LEU A 55 11.75 -6.45 -1.13
N GLU A 56 12.68 -7.27 -1.54
CA GLU A 56 13.63 -6.96 -2.62
C GLU A 56 12.89 -6.72 -3.95
N ASN A 57 11.89 -7.54 -4.23
CA ASN A 57 11.03 -7.35 -5.40
C ASN A 57 10.31 -6.01 -5.36
N LEU A 58 9.67 -5.67 -4.23
CA LEU A 58 9.02 -4.37 -4.01
C LEU A 58 9.96 -3.20 -4.31
N LEU A 59 11.17 -3.22 -3.73
CA LEU A 59 12.14 -2.15 -3.89
C LEU A 59 12.63 -2.03 -5.34
N LYS A 60 12.89 -3.14 -6.01
CA LYS A 60 13.25 -3.16 -7.44
C LYS A 60 12.13 -2.63 -8.32
N THR A 61 10.89 -2.99 -8.01
CA THR A 61 9.70 -2.50 -8.74
C THR A 61 9.52 -0.99 -8.59
N LEU A 62 9.69 -0.44 -7.37
CA LEU A 62 9.65 1.00 -7.15
C LEU A 62 10.78 1.72 -7.90
N LYS A 63 11.99 1.18 -7.86
CA LYS A 63 13.14 1.70 -8.60
C LYS A 63 12.88 1.69 -10.11
N TRP A 64 12.38 0.57 -10.67
CA TRP A 64 12.01 0.44 -12.07
C TRP A 64 10.94 1.46 -12.48
N SER A 65 9.97 1.73 -11.59
CA SER A 65 8.88 2.69 -11.83
C SER A 65 9.31 4.16 -11.74
N GLY A 66 10.56 4.46 -11.38
CA GLY A 66 11.04 5.82 -11.16
C GLY A 66 10.46 6.48 -9.89
N ILE A 67 9.92 5.69 -8.96
CA ILE A 67 9.42 6.18 -7.66
C ILE A 67 10.56 6.20 -6.66
N GLU A 68 11.06 7.40 -6.37
CA GLU A 68 12.15 7.62 -5.44
C GLU A 68 11.64 7.77 -4.01
N ILE A 69 12.33 7.12 -3.08
CA ILE A 69 12.05 7.19 -1.64
C ILE A 69 13.03 8.17 -0.99
N ASP A 70 12.49 9.16 -0.27
CA ASP A 70 13.30 10.16 0.43
C ASP A 70 13.83 9.65 1.76
N GLU A 71 13.03 8.84 2.46
CA GLU A 71 13.28 8.33 3.81
C GLU A 71 12.63 6.95 3.99
N GLY A 72 13.29 6.04 4.67
CA GLY A 72 12.76 4.69 4.90
C GLY A 72 13.63 3.58 4.34
N VAL A 73 13.01 2.46 4.00
CA VAL A 73 13.68 1.29 3.41
C VAL A 73 13.92 1.53 1.93
N MET A 74 15.13 1.25 1.44
CA MET A 74 15.50 1.46 0.04
C MET A 74 16.63 0.51 -0.39
N LEU A 75 16.96 0.53 -1.68
CA LEU A 75 18.17 -0.13 -2.20
C LEU A 75 19.34 0.86 -2.19
N ASP A 76 20.51 0.38 -1.80
CA ASP A 76 21.76 1.12 -1.97
C ASP A 76 22.30 1.02 -3.41
N GLU A 77 23.51 1.55 -3.64
CA GLU A 77 24.19 1.53 -4.94
C GLU A 77 24.52 0.11 -5.43
N ASN A 78 24.54 -0.88 -4.53
CA ASN A 78 24.82 -2.29 -4.81
C ASN A 78 23.54 -3.15 -4.81
N ASP A 79 22.35 -2.53 -4.91
CA ASP A 79 21.04 -3.17 -4.81
C ASP A 79 20.85 -3.97 -3.50
N GLN A 80 21.50 -3.55 -2.40
CA GLN A 80 21.27 -4.13 -1.08
C GLN A 80 20.23 -3.31 -0.31
N VAL A 81 19.40 -4.01 0.47
CA VAL A 81 18.40 -3.37 1.32
C VAL A 81 19.11 -2.57 2.42
N THR A 82 18.75 -1.29 2.52
CA THR A 82 19.26 -0.36 3.53
C THR A 82 18.15 0.55 4.02
N GLU A 83 18.44 1.34 5.04
CA GLU A 83 17.52 2.36 5.58
C GLU A 83 18.17 3.74 5.57
N LYS A 84 17.39 4.77 5.28
CA LYS A 84 17.81 6.18 5.31
C LYS A 84 16.77 7.02 6.05
N GLY A 85 17.24 7.93 6.91
CA GLY A 85 16.40 8.89 7.63
C GLY A 85 16.67 8.88 9.13
N ASN A 86 15.87 9.67 9.88
CA ASN A 86 16.10 9.92 11.31
C ASN A 86 15.00 9.30 12.22
N CYS A 87 14.01 8.66 11.65
CA CYS A 87 12.86 8.09 12.37
C CYS A 87 12.86 6.55 12.38
N GLY A 88 13.97 5.92 11.99
CA GLY A 88 14.10 4.47 11.95
C GLY A 88 14.04 3.80 13.33
N PRO A 89 13.97 2.46 13.35
CA PRO A 89 13.88 1.56 12.19
C PRO A 89 12.60 1.77 11.38
N TYR A 90 12.64 1.48 10.07
CA TYR A 90 11.48 1.59 9.17
C TYR A 90 10.85 0.24 8.84
N ILE A 91 11.36 -0.85 9.41
CA ILE A 91 10.77 -2.19 9.38
C ILE A 91 10.11 -2.44 10.74
N GLN A 92 8.82 -2.73 10.74
CA GLN A 92 8.05 -2.84 11.98
C GLN A 92 8.54 -3.93 12.92
N SER A 93 8.98 -5.08 12.41
CA SER A 93 9.55 -6.14 13.26
C SER A 93 10.82 -5.68 14.01
N ASP A 94 11.61 -4.78 13.43
CA ASP A 94 12.78 -4.21 14.10
C ASP A 94 12.39 -3.14 15.13
N ARG A 95 11.31 -2.40 14.88
CA ARG A 95 10.70 -1.49 15.87
C ARG A 95 10.16 -2.26 17.09
N VAL A 96 9.58 -3.45 16.88
CA VAL A 96 9.17 -4.35 17.98
C VAL A 96 10.39 -4.77 18.80
N LYS A 97 11.47 -5.22 18.17
CA LYS A 97 12.72 -5.61 18.85
C LYS A 97 13.34 -4.44 19.65
N ALA A 98 13.19 -3.22 19.14
CA ALA A 98 13.66 -2.01 19.80
C ALA A 98 12.73 -1.53 20.94
N GLY A 99 11.60 -2.20 21.21
CA GLY A 99 10.65 -1.85 22.27
C GLY A 99 9.92 -0.52 22.05
N ILE A 100 9.82 -0.05 20.80
CA ILE A 100 9.27 1.29 20.50
C ILE A 100 7.81 1.39 20.90
N TYR A 101 7.04 0.31 20.78
CA TYR A 101 5.60 0.30 21.05
C TYR A 101 5.25 0.20 22.54
N ASP A 102 6.18 -0.24 23.40
CA ASP A 102 5.90 -0.60 24.79
C ASP A 102 5.41 0.61 25.60
N LYS A 103 6.11 1.74 25.52
CA LYS A 103 5.72 2.99 26.22
C LYS A 103 4.33 3.50 25.83
N TYR A 104 3.92 3.24 24.59
CA TYR A 104 2.62 3.71 24.07
C TYR A 104 1.47 2.81 24.52
N ILE A 105 1.66 1.49 24.53
CA ILE A 105 0.62 0.59 25.02
C ILE A 105 0.45 0.69 26.53
N GLU A 106 1.56 0.85 27.28
CA GLU A 106 1.54 1.10 28.71
C GLU A 106 0.74 2.35 29.06
N LYS A 107 0.99 3.47 28.35
CA LYS A 107 0.23 4.71 28.51
C LYS A 107 -1.28 4.50 28.30
N LEU A 108 -1.69 3.83 27.23
CA LEU A 108 -3.12 3.56 26.98
C LEU A 108 -3.75 2.71 28.07
N ILE A 109 -3.03 1.76 28.64
CA ILE A 109 -3.53 0.91 29.74
C ILE A 109 -3.66 1.75 31.03
N GLU A 110 -2.65 2.53 31.38
CA GLU A 110 -2.65 3.39 32.57
C GLU A 110 -3.76 4.44 32.53
N GLU A 111 -4.04 5.00 31.36
CA GLU A 111 -5.12 5.97 31.14
C GLU A 111 -6.49 5.32 30.94
N GLY A 112 -6.59 3.98 31.03
CA GLY A 112 -7.84 3.23 30.88
C GLY A 112 -8.42 3.28 29.47
N LYS A 113 -7.60 3.58 28.46
CA LYS A 113 -7.94 3.58 27.02
C LYS A 113 -7.70 2.23 26.35
N ALA A 114 -6.97 1.34 27.02
CA ALA A 114 -6.78 -0.05 26.65
C ALA A 114 -6.89 -0.95 27.87
N TYR A 115 -7.07 -2.26 27.66
CA TYR A 115 -7.18 -3.23 28.74
C TYR A 115 -6.68 -4.61 28.32
N TYR A 116 -6.26 -5.41 29.30
CA TYR A 116 -5.85 -6.79 29.12
C TYR A 116 -7.05 -7.71 28.89
N CYS A 117 -6.94 -8.61 27.91
CA CYS A 117 -7.96 -9.58 27.57
C CYS A 117 -7.38 -11.00 27.65
N PHE A 118 -7.94 -11.84 28.50
CA PHE A 118 -7.51 -13.21 28.78
C PHE A 118 -8.38 -14.26 28.07
N CYS A 119 -9.20 -13.86 27.10
CA CYS A 119 -10.06 -14.77 26.36
C CYS A 119 -9.24 -15.66 25.42
N SER A 120 -9.42 -16.97 25.54
CA SER A 120 -8.80 -17.93 24.64
C SER A 120 -9.35 -17.81 23.21
N LYS A 121 -8.56 -18.26 22.23
CA LYS A 121 -8.98 -18.31 20.83
C LYS A 121 -10.26 -19.16 20.68
N GLU A 122 -10.31 -20.32 21.32
CA GLU A 122 -11.48 -21.21 21.28
C GLU A 122 -12.75 -20.51 21.77
N ARG A 123 -12.68 -19.79 22.91
CA ARG A 123 -13.81 -18.99 23.41
C ARG A 123 -14.29 -17.98 22.41
N LEU A 124 -13.36 -17.23 21.79
CA LEU A 124 -13.69 -16.18 20.83
C LEU A 124 -14.28 -16.76 19.53
N ASP A 125 -13.79 -17.91 19.07
CA ASP A 125 -14.31 -18.58 17.88
C ASP A 125 -15.73 -19.13 18.16
N ASN A 126 -15.99 -19.71 19.33
CA ASN A 126 -17.32 -20.14 19.78
C ASN A 126 -18.31 -18.98 19.90
N LEU A 127 -17.85 -17.83 20.43
CA LEU A 127 -18.66 -16.59 20.50
C LEU A 127 -19.10 -16.14 19.12
N ARG A 128 -18.14 -16.03 18.18
CA ARG A 128 -18.40 -15.62 16.79
C ARG A 128 -19.33 -16.59 16.05
N ALA A 129 -19.15 -17.90 16.26
CA ALA A 129 -20.00 -18.93 15.66
C ALA A 129 -21.45 -18.78 16.15
N ARG A 130 -21.65 -18.56 17.45
CA ARG A 130 -22.99 -18.33 18.05
C ARG A 130 -23.62 -17.06 17.48
N GLN A 131 -22.90 -15.93 17.47
CA GLN A 131 -23.41 -14.67 16.94
C GLN A 131 -23.83 -14.80 15.46
N LYS A 132 -23.06 -15.52 14.64
CA LYS A 132 -23.43 -15.81 13.25
C LYS A 132 -24.69 -16.66 13.15
N ALA A 133 -24.84 -17.67 14.00
CA ALA A 133 -26.04 -18.52 14.03
C ALA A 133 -27.30 -17.73 14.42
N ASP A 134 -27.13 -16.73 15.31
CA ASP A 134 -28.18 -15.82 15.74
C ASP A 134 -28.43 -14.65 14.75
N GLY A 135 -27.75 -14.62 13.59
CA GLY A 135 -27.86 -13.55 12.58
C GLY A 135 -27.23 -12.22 12.99
N LEU A 136 -26.39 -12.22 14.02
CA LEU A 136 -25.70 -11.03 14.51
C LEU A 136 -24.32 -10.85 13.84
N THR A 137 -23.87 -9.60 13.73
CA THR A 137 -22.50 -9.30 13.33
C THR A 137 -21.52 -9.77 14.41
N PRO A 138 -20.55 -10.65 14.08
CA PRO A 138 -19.59 -11.12 15.05
C PRO A 138 -18.72 -10.01 15.60
N LYS A 139 -18.71 -9.84 16.93
CA LYS A 139 -17.84 -8.91 17.66
C LYS A 139 -17.49 -9.43 19.03
N TYR A 140 -16.44 -8.89 19.63
CA TYR A 140 -16.07 -9.21 21.00
C TYR A 140 -17.14 -8.71 21.99
N ASP A 141 -17.48 -9.55 22.96
CA ASP A 141 -18.54 -9.25 23.93
C ASP A 141 -18.10 -8.40 25.13
N GLY A 142 -16.81 -8.05 25.18
CA GLY A 142 -16.27 -7.19 26.24
C GLY A 142 -16.08 -7.88 27.58
N LEU A 143 -16.01 -9.21 27.68
CA LEU A 143 -15.92 -9.96 28.96
C LEU A 143 -14.81 -9.44 29.87
N CYS A 144 -13.61 -9.17 29.34
CA CYS A 144 -12.49 -8.69 30.16
C CYS A 144 -12.45 -7.16 30.33
N ARG A 145 -13.40 -6.43 29.76
CA ARG A 145 -13.39 -4.96 29.72
C ARG A 145 -13.57 -4.32 31.10
N SER A 146 -14.16 -5.03 32.03
CA SER A 146 -14.46 -4.57 33.43
C SER A 146 -13.42 -5.02 34.45
N LEU A 147 -12.41 -5.83 34.07
CA LEU A 147 -11.32 -6.20 34.94
C LEU A 147 -10.55 -4.95 35.39
N SER A 148 -10.25 -4.89 36.72
CA SER A 148 -9.34 -3.88 37.23
C SER A 148 -7.90 -4.14 36.77
N LEU A 149 -7.05 -3.12 36.83
CA LEU A 149 -5.64 -3.27 36.47
C LEU A 149 -4.93 -4.22 37.47
N GLU A 150 -5.32 -4.22 38.74
CA GLU A 150 -4.79 -5.11 39.78
C GLU A 150 -5.13 -6.57 39.48
N GLU A 151 -6.40 -6.89 39.20
CA GLU A 151 -6.83 -8.24 38.78
C GLU A 151 -6.11 -8.71 37.53
N ALA A 152 -5.92 -7.82 36.55
CA ALA A 152 -5.18 -8.15 35.32
C ALA A 152 -3.70 -8.45 35.62
N LYS A 153 -3.03 -7.65 36.46
CA LYS A 153 -1.64 -7.87 36.87
C LYS A 153 -1.47 -9.18 37.65
N GLU A 154 -2.42 -9.53 38.51
CA GLU A 154 -2.42 -10.82 39.23
C GLU A 154 -2.48 -12.00 38.25
N LYS A 155 -3.37 -11.95 37.25
CA LYS A 155 -3.47 -12.96 36.19
C LYS A 155 -2.19 -13.10 35.41
N ILE A 156 -1.56 -11.97 35.01
CA ILE A 156 -0.27 -11.97 34.32
C ILE A 156 0.83 -12.59 35.17
N ALA A 157 0.89 -12.24 36.46
CA ALA A 157 1.83 -12.82 37.42
C ALA A 157 1.66 -14.34 37.57
N ASN A 158 0.42 -14.85 37.44
CA ASN A 158 0.10 -16.26 37.43
C ASN A 158 0.41 -16.95 36.06
N GLY A 159 0.95 -16.24 35.10
CA GLY A 159 1.33 -16.78 33.81
C GLY A 159 0.19 -16.95 32.81
N GLU A 160 -0.97 -16.31 33.06
CA GLU A 160 -2.07 -16.35 32.09
C GLU A 160 -1.69 -15.56 30.82
N LYS A 161 -1.94 -16.14 29.66
CA LYS A 161 -1.74 -15.50 28.36
C LYS A 161 -2.77 -14.41 28.12
N TYR A 162 -2.37 -13.33 27.50
CA TYR A 162 -3.24 -12.19 27.25
C TYR A 162 -2.98 -11.52 25.90
N THR A 163 -3.96 -10.75 25.46
CA THR A 163 -3.85 -9.72 24.44
C THR A 163 -4.19 -8.37 25.05
N VAL A 164 -3.82 -7.27 24.40
CA VAL A 164 -4.28 -5.94 24.82
C VAL A 164 -5.29 -5.43 23.80
N ARG A 165 -6.44 -4.94 24.29
CA ARG A 165 -7.51 -4.41 23.45
C ARG A 165 -7.72 -2.91 23.67
N LEU A 166 -8.07 -2.22 22.58
CA LEU A 166 -8.57 -0.85 22.63
C LEU A 166 -9.89 -0.81 23.42
N LYS A 167 -10.07 0.18 24.27
CA LYS A 167 -11.30 0.43 25.00
C LYS A 167 -12.09 1.55 24.36
N LEU A 168 -12.87 1.23 23.33
CA LEU A 168 -13.70 2.22 22.65
C LEU A 168 -14.79 2.79 23.59
N PRO A 169 -15.11 4.09 23.55
CA PRO A 169 -16.29 4.62 24.24
C PRO A 169 -17.54 3.91 23.72
N LYS A 170 -18.59 3.84 24.52
CA LYS A 170 -19.86 3.26 24.12
C LYS A 170 -20.77 4.34 23.56
N ASP A 171 -21.58 3.96 22.55
CA ASP A 171 -22.63 4.80 21.96
C ASP A 171 -22.12 6.20 21.60
N THR A 172 -20.99 6.25 20.94
CA THR A 172 -20.31 7.49 20.57
C THR A 172 -20.07 7.53 19.08
N ASP A 173 -20.42 8.62 18.43
CA ASP A 173 -20.11 8.86 17.03
C ASP A 173 -18.68 9.36 16.89
N ILE A 174 -17.91 8.68 16.05
CA ILE A 174 -16.56 9.10 15.63
C ILE A 174 -16.63 9.54 14.19
N SER A 175 -16.27 10.80 13.93
CA SER A 175 -16.27 11.41 12.60
C SER A 175 -14.86 11.77 12.18
N PHE A 176 -14.58 11.69 10.88
CA PHE A 176 -13.37 12.22 10.27
C PHE A 176 -13.69 12.79 8.89
N GLU A 177 -12.87 13.72 8.43
CA GLU A 177 -12.92 14.23 7.07
C GLU A 177 -11.94 13.42 6.21
N ASP A 178 -12.46 12.88 5.11
CA ASP A 178 -11.65 12.26 4.07
C ASP A 178 -11.59 13.19 2.86
N ARG A 179 -10.40 13.47 2.35
CA ARG A 179 -10.22 14.44 1.28
C ARG A 179 -10.98 14.08 0.00
N ILE A 180 -11.15 12.79 -0.28
CA ILE A 180 -11.85 12.30 -1.49
C ILE A 180 -13.32 12.04 -1.18
N LYS A 181 -13.62 11.37 -0.07
CA LYS A 181 -14.95 10.87 0.26
C LYS A 181 -15.80 11.88 1.04
N GLY A 182 -15.18 12.91 1.63
CA GLY A 182 -15.83 13.89 2.50
C GLY A 182 -16.01 13.37 3.93
N LYS A 183 -16.95 13.95 4.67
CA LYS A 183 -17.21 13.58 6.06
C LYS A 183 -17.77 12.17 6.18
N ILE A 184 -17.14 11.35 7.02
CA ILE A 184 -17.55 9.97 7.32
C ILE A 184 -17.72 9.83 8.83
N THR A 185 -18.83 9.21 9.24
CA THR A 185 -19.17 8.99 10.65
C THR A 185 -19.51 7.53 10.90
N PHE A 186 -19.00 6.98 12.01
CA PHE A 186 -19.33 5.64 12.49
C PHE A 186 -19.72 5.71 13.97
N ASN A 187 -20.73 4.93 14.37
CA ASN A 187 -21.04 4.76 15.77
C ASN A 187 -20.21 3.61 16.38
N THR A 188 -19.69 3.81 17.58
CA THR A 188 -18.85 2.80 18.26
C THR A 188 -19.61 1.52 18.62
N ASN A 189 -20.94 1.55 18.66
CA ASN A 189 -21.75 0.34 18.84
C ASN A 189 -21.59 -0.66 17.68
N ASP A 190 -21.20 -0.19 16.48
CA ASP A 190 -20.96 -1.03 15.30
C ASP A 190 -19.50 -1.49 15.21
N MET A 191 -18.66 -1.10 16.15
CA MET A 191 -17.23 -1.42 16.16
C MET A 191 -16.88 -2.42 17.25
N ASP A 192 -15.75 -3.09 17.09
CA ASP A 192 -15.17 -4.03 18.04
C ASP A 192 -14.04 -3.37 18.84
N ASP A 193 -13.89 -3.73 20.11
CA ASP A 193 -12.68 -3.44 20.90
C ASP A 193 -11.50 -4.19 20.27
N GLN A 194 -10.81 -3.50 19.38
CA GLN A 194 -9.74 -4.06 18.53
C GLN A 194 -8.56 -4.53 19.37
N VAL A 195 -7.99 -5.68 19.04
CA VAL A 195 -6.70 -6.09 19.59
C VAL A 195 -5.62 -5.12 19.13
N LEU A 196 -4.86 -4.56 20.04
CA LEU A 196 -3.72 -3.68 19.79
C LEU A 196 -2.41 -4.46 19.85
N ILE A 197 -2.25 -5.30 20.92
CA ILE A 197 -1.09 -6.19 21.09
C ILE A 197 -1.58 -7.64 21.10
N LYS A 198 -0.96 -8.46 20.29
CA LYS A 198 -1.22 -9.89 20.18
C LYS A 198 -0.57 -10.67 21.34
N GLU A 199 -0.96 -11.93 21.50
CA GLU A 199 -0.41 -12.83 22.54
C GLU A 199 1.11 -13.03 22.41
N ASP A 200 1.66 -12.92 21.20
CA ASP A 200 3.09 -13.01 20.92
C ASP A 200 3.87 -11.71 21.23
N GLY A 201 3.20 -10.67 21.74
CA GLY A 201 3.77 -9.37 22.05
C GLY A 201 3.86 -8.42 20.83
N TYR A 202 3.55 -8.89 19.63
CA TYR A 202 3.59 -8.03 18.44
C TYR A 202 2.34 -7.14 18.38
N PRO A 203 2.48 -5.87 17.97
CA PRO A 203 1.34 -5.01 17.71
C PRO A 203 0.56 -5.52 16.50
N THR A 204 -0.74 -5.24 16.50
CA THR A 204 -1.53 -5.34 15.27
C THR A 204 -1.27 -4.14 14.38
N TYR A 205 -1.63 -4.27 13.10
CA TYR A 205 -1.60 -3.15 12.14
C TYR A 205 -2.21 -1.87 12.73
N HIS A 206 -3.39 -1.96 13.35
CA HIS A 206 -4.13 -0.80 13.86
C HIS A 206 -3.39 0.01 14.92
N PHE A 207 -2.54 -0.62 15.70
CA PHE A 207 -1.74 0.07 16.70
C PHE A 207 -0.39 0.53 16.14
N ALA A 208 0.30 -0.36 15.43
CA ALA A 208 1.61 -0.05 14.88
C ALA A 208 1.56 1.15 13.92
N VAL A 209 0.58 1.19 13.00
CA VAL A 209 0.46 2.27 12.02
C VAL A 209 0.29 3.64 12.67
N ILE A 210 -0.46 3.74 13.79
CA ILE A 210 -0.69 5.01 14.48
C ILE A 210 0.58 5.51 15.16
N VAL A 211 1.27 4.62 15.88
CA VAL A 211 2.53 4.96 16.55
C VAL A 211 3.59 5.37 15.53
N ASP A 212 3.71 4.61 14.45
CA ASP A 212 4.72 4.86 13.42
C ASP A 212 4.44 6.14 12.63
N ASP A 213 3.18 6.36 12.23
CA ASP A 213 2.80 7.58 11.52
C ASP A 213 3.04 8.82 12.41
N HIS A 214 2.80 8.72 13.71
CA HIS A 214 3.11 9.80 14.66
C HIS A 214 4.62 10.03 14.79
N GLU A 215 5.42 8.99 15.07
CA GLU A 215 6.87 9.13 15.27
C GLU A 215 7.61 9.55 14.00
N MET A 216 7.11 9.15 12.83
CA MET A 216 7.65 9.53 11.53
C MET A 216 7.11 10.87 11.01
N GLY A 217 6.24 11.54 11.79
CA GLY A 217 5.68 12.86 11.46
C GLY A 217 4.83 12.85 10.18
N ILE A 218 4.11 11.77 9.92
CA ILE A 218 3.25 11.66 8.75
C ILE A 218 2.10 12.66 8.84
N THR A 219 1.97 13.48 7.81
CA THR A 219 0.94 14.53 7.73
C THR A 219 -0.27 14.11 6.92
N HIS A 220 -0.09 13.19 5.96
CA HIS A 220 -1.15 12.71 5.09
C HIS A 220 -1.09 11.18 4.95
N VAL A 221 -2.19 10.52 5.22
CA VAL A 221 -2.36 9.06 5.10
C VAL A 221 -3.11 8.73 3.83
N VAL A 222 -2.36 8.39 2.77
CA VAL A 222 -2.90 7.97 1.48
C VAL A 222 -2.89 6.44 1.41
N ARG A 223 -4.06 5.82 1.28
CA ARG A 223 -4.20 4.35 1.24
C ARG A 223 -5.50 3.93 0.53
N GLY A 224 -5.70 2.63 0.30
CA GLY A 224 -6.92 2.12 -0.31
C GLY A 224 -8.17 2.30 0.55
N ASP A 225 -9.34 2.40 -0.10
CA ASP A 225 -10.63 2.63 0.55
C ASP A 225 -11.15 1.43 1.37
N GLU A 226 -10.52 0.27 1.28
CA GLU A 226 -10.75 -0.86 2.17
C GLU A 226 -10.47 -0.55 3.65
N TRP A 227 -9.68 0.48 3.94
CA TRP A 227 -9.32 0.90 5.29
C TRP A 227 -10.28 1.90 5.93
N ILE A 228 -11.29 2.38 5.19
CA ILE A 228 -12.28 3.36 5.70
C ILE A 228 -12.95 2.87 6.98
N SER A 229 -13.38 1.60 7.02
CA SER A 229 -14.04 1.03 8.19
C SER A 229 -13.14 0.89 9.44
N SER A 230 -11.83 0.94 9.25
CA SER A 230 -10.84 0.92 10.34
C SER A 230 -10.46 2.31 10.83
N THR A 231 -10.65 3.33 9.99
CA THR A 231 -10.22 4.71 10.25
C THR A 231 -10.80 5.30 11.54
N PRO A 232 -12.06 5.06 11.95
CA PRO A 232 -12.59 5.59 13.22
C PRO A 232 -11.79 5.13 14.44
N LYS A 233 -11.29 3.88 14.43
CA LYS A 233 -10.43 3.36 15.53
C LYS A 233 -9.07 4.06 15.54
N HIS A 234 -8.55 4.40 14.37
CA HIS A 234 -7.31 5.17 14.24
C HIS A 234 -7.50 6.60 14.75
N VAL A 235 -8.58 7.27 14.35
CA VAL A 235 -8.94 8.60 14.83
C VAL A 235 -9.06 8.61 16.36
N TYR A 236 -9.76 7.62 16.93
CA TYR A 236 -9.88 7.49 18.38
C TYR A 236 -8.54 7.24 19.08
N LEU A 237 -7.63 6.47 18.46
CA LEU A 237 -6.28 6.27 19.00
C LEU A 237 -5.47 7.57 19.02
N TYR A 238 -5.53 8.39 17.97
CA TYR A 238 -4.92 9.73 17.99
C TYR A 238 -5.50 10.59 19.11
N GLU A 239 -6.81 10.62 19.27
CA GLU A 239 -7.48 11.33 20.35
C GLU A 239 -7.05 10.81 21.73
N ALA A 240 -7.01 9.48 21.91
CA ALA A 240 -6.61 8.84 23.16
C ALA A 240 -5.19 9.18 23.58
N PHE A 241 -4.28 9.38 22.62
CA PHE A 241 -2.92 9.85 22.87
C PHE A 241 -2.81 11.37 23.04
N GLY A 242 -3.84 12.13 22.68
CA GLY A 242 -3.78 13.59 22.61
C GLY A 242 -2.94 14.11 21.45
N TRP A 243 -2.84 13.33 20.37
CA TRP A 243 -2.11 13.67 19.17
C TRP A 243 -3.03 14.26 18.10
N GLU A 244 -2.48 15.12 17.25
CA GLU A 244 -3.15 15.57 16.04
C GLU A 244 -3.15 14.44 15.00
N ALA A 245 -4.33 14.13 14.47
CA ALA A 245 -4.47 13.11 13.44
C ALA A 245 -4.01 13.66 12.06
N PRO A 246 -3.38 12.83 11.21
CA PRO A 246 -3.05 13.23 9.85
C PRO A 246 -4.32 13.42 9.00
N GLU A 247 -4.17 14.09 7.85
CA GLU A 247 -5.22 14.15 6.84
C GLU A 247 -5.40 12.76 6.21
N TYR A 248 -6.65 12.30 6.08
CA TYR A 248 -6.96 10.99 5.49
C TYR A 248 -7.38 11.12 4.02
N ILE A 249 -6.79 10.28 3.19
CA ILE A 249 -7.07 10.21 1.75
C ILE A 249 -7.25 8.73 1.38
N HIS A 250 -8.51 8.30 1.17
CA HIS A 250 -8.82 6.93 0.80
C HIS A 250 -9.06 6.82 -0.71
N LEU A 251 -8.10 6.22 -1.39
CA LEU A 251 -8.11 6.03 -2.83
C LEU A 251 -9.13 4.94 -3.22
N PRO A 252 -9.97 5.19 -4.21
CA PRO A 252 -10.93 4.20 -4.69
C PRO A 252 -10.21 3.01 -5.32
N THR A 253 -10.81 1.84 -5.14
CA THR A 253 -10.30 0.56 -5.64
C THR A 253 -10.18 0.54 -7.17
N VAL A 254 -9.12 -0.08 -7.70
CA VAL A 254 -9.01 -0.43 -9.12
C VAL A 254 -9.91 -1.61 -9.41
N LEU A 255 -10.75 -1.49 -10.43
CA LEU A 255 -11.76 -2.47 -10.82
C LEU A 255 -11.37 -3.18 -12.12
N ASN A 256 -11.84 -4.40 -12.32
CA ASN A 256 -11.81 -5.09 -13.59
C ASN A 256 -13.03 -4.70 -14.46
N LYS A 257 -13.13 -5.26 -15.66
CA LYS A 257 -14.24 -5.03 -16.60
C LYS A 257 -15.62 -5.42 -16.04
N ASP A 258 -15.66 -6.32 -15.07
CA ASP A 258 -16.89 -6.74 -14.39
C ASP A 258 -17.22 -5.88 -13.16
N HIS A 259 -16.56 -4.74 -13.00
CA HIS A 259 -16.67 -3.85 -11.84
C HIS A 259 -16.35 -4.52 -10.49
N LYS A 260 -15.56 -5.60 -10.50
CA LYS A 260 -15.03 -6.24 -9.30
C LYS A 260 -13.60 -5.76 -9.04
N LYS A 261 -13.16 -5.84 -7.78
CA LYS A 261 -11.78 -5.51 -7.41
C LYS A 261 -10.80 -6.24 -8.33
N TYR A 262 -9.92 -5.50 -8.98
CA TYR A 262 -8.83 -6.06 -9.77
C TYR A 262 -7.89 -6.81 -8.84
N SER A 263 -7.75 -8.13 -8.99
CA SER A 263 -7.06 -8.96 -8.01
C SER A 263 -6.28 -10.10 -8.65
N LYS A 264 -5.27 -10.60 -7.93
CA LYS A 264 -4.41 -11.74 -8.28
C LYS A 264 -5.17 -12.99 -8.76
N ARG A 265 -6.42 -13.19 -8.34
CA ARG A 265 -7.21 -14.38 -8.69
C ARG A 265 -7.61 -14.45 -10.17
N ASN A 266 -7.45 -13.36 -10.89
CA ASN A 266 -7.82 -13.25 -12.32
C ASN A 266 -6.58 -13.36 -13.24
N GLY A 267 -5.39 -13.67 -12.72
CA GLY A 267 -4.19 -13.95 -13.50
C GLY A 267 -3.36 -12.73 -13.91
N ASP A 268 -3.92 -11.53 -13.91
CA ASP A 268 -3.25 -10.33 -14.41
C ASP A 268 -3.31 -9.21 -13.37
N GLY A 269 -2.22 -8.86 -12.73
CA GLY A 269 -2.28 -7.75 -11.79
C GLY A 269 -1.01 -7.47 -11.02
N MET A 270 -0.01 -8.31 -11.18
CA MET A 270 1.32 -8.10 -10.64
C MET A 270 2.07 -7.15 -11.57
N VAL A 271 2.90 -6.28 -11.01
CA VAL A 271 3.70 -5.35 -11.83
C VAL A 271 4.68 -6.12 -12.71
N GLU A 272 5.20 -7.24 -12.21
CA GLU A 272 6.09 -8.14 -12.95
C GLU A 272 5.48 -8.65 -14.26
N ASP A 273 4.18 -8.97 -14.27
CA ASP A 273 3.48 -9.45 -15.48
C ASP A 273 3.54 -8.39 -16.60
N PHE A 274 3.50 -7.11 -16.23
CA PHE A 274 3.62 -6.00 -17.18
C PHE A 274 5.08 -5.81 -17.65
N ILE A 275 6.05 -5.92 -16.72
CA ILE A 275 7.47 -5.85 -17.03
C ILE A 275 7.84 -6.98 -18.02
N GLU A 276 7.43 -8.21 -17.75
CA GLU A 276 7.68 -9.39 -18.58
C GLU A 276 7.04 -9.27 -19.98
N ARG A 277 5.89 -8.61 -20.08
CA ARG A 277 5.24 -8.29 -21.37
C ARG A 277 5.90 -7.15 -22.10
N GLY A 278 6.90 -6.49 -21.53
CA GLY A 278 7.64 -5.40 -22.16
C GLY A 278 6.92 -4.07 -22.19
N TYR A 279 6.11 -3.77 -21.17
CA TYR A 279 5.65 -2.42 -20.93
C TYR A 279 6.79 -1.57 -20.37
N LEU A 280 6.87 -0.33 -20.82
CA LEU A 280 7.80 0.66 -20.33
C LEU A 280 7.33 1.23 -18.98
N PRO A 281 8.25 1.56 -18.06
CA PRO A 281 7.88 2.20 -16.80
C PRO A 281 7.10 3.49 -17.02
N GLU A 282 7.50 4.33 -17.95
CA GLU A 282 6.82 5.58 -18.30
C GLU A 282 5.38 5.34 -18.74
N GLY A 283 5.15 4.34 -19.59
CA GLY A 283 3.83 3.99 -20.09
C GLY A 283 2.90 3.49 -18.97
N LEU A 284 3.38 2.57 -18.13
CA LEU A 284 2.61 2.04 -17.01
C LEU A 284 2.31 3.12 -15.97
N ILE A 285 3.30 3.93 -15.60
CA ILE A 285 3.15 5.01 -14.62
C ILE A 285 2.19 6.09 -15.11
N ASN A 286 2.34 6.55 -16.35
CA ASN A 286 1.42 7.53 -16.93
C ASN A 286 -0.02 7.00 -16.93
N TYR A 287 -0.23 5.77 -17.37
CA TYR A 287 -1.56 5.15 -17.36
C TYR A 287 -2.13 5.03 -15.94
N LEU A 288 -1.33 4.55 -14.97
CA LEU A 288 -1.77 4.42 -13.58
C LEU A 288 -2.09 5.76 -12.91
N ALA A 289 -1.39 6.83 -13.28
CA ALA A 289 -1.69 8.17 -12.81
C ALA A 289 -3.09 8.61 -13.26
N LEU A 290 -3.43 8.38 -14.53
CA LEU A 290 -4.75 8.71 -15.09
C LEU A 290 -5.86 7.74 -14.63
N LEU A 291 -5.52 6.65 -13.99
CA LEU A 291 -6.51 5.68 -13.53
C LEU A 291 -7.20 6.17 -12.26
N GLY A 292 -8.21 7.02 -12.46
CA GLY A 292 -9.03 7.60 -11.40
C GLY A 292 -8.57 8.99 -10.94
N TRP A 293 -7.64 9.61 -11.64
CA TRP A 293 -7.29 11.03 -11.53
C TRP A 293 -7.39 11.69 -12.90
N SER A 294 -7.73 12.98 -12.93
CA SER A 294 -7.88 13.74 -14.18
C SER A 294 -7.00 14.99 -14.15
N PRO A 295 -6.16 15.23 -15.17
CA PRO A 295 -5.37 16.47 -15.30
C PRO A 295 -6.25 17.68 -15.59
N ASP A 296 -5.66 18.87 -15.61
CA ASP A 296 -6.33 20.12 -15.99
C ASP A 296 -6.54 20.26 -17.51
N SER A 297 -5.82 19.48 -18.30
CA SER A 297 -5.85 19.48 -19.75
C SER A 297 -6.54 18.26 -20.34
N GLU A 298 -6.75 18.24 -21.64
CA GLU A 298 -7.18 17.05 -22.40
C GLU A 298 -6.00 16.15 -22.77
N GLU A 299 -4.79 16.50 -22.36
CA GLU A 299 -3.59 15.68 -22.59
C GLU A 299 -3.66 14.38 -21.79
N GLU A 300 -3.08 13.34 -22.35
CA GLU A 300 -3.05 12.01 -21.75
C GLU A 300 -1.64 11.42 -21.64
N ILE A 301 -0.64 12.09 -22.21
CA ILE A 301 0.76 11.66 -22.17
C ILE A 301 1.55 12.66 -21.35
N PHE A 302 2.17 12.17 -20.28
CA PHE A 302 2.86 12.99 -19.29
C PHE A 302 4.13 12.32 -18.80
N THR A 303 5.21 13.05 -18.74
CA THR A 303 6.38 12.65 -17.96
C THR A 303 6.04 12.60 -16.46
N MET A 304 6.84 11.88 -15.66
CA MET A 304 6.69 11.84 -14.20
C MET A 304 6.70 13.24 -13.58
N LYS A 305 7.51 14.16 -14.12
CA LYS A 305 7.59 15.54 -13.64
C LYS A 305 6.30 16.31 -13.92
N GLU A 306 5.76 16.22 -15.12
CA GLU A 306 4.50 16.89 -15.49
C GLU A 306 3.31 16.36 -14.70
N LEU A 307 3.28 15.04 -14.40
CA LEU A 307 2.32 14.46 -13.49
C LEU A 307 2.44 15.06 -12.09
N ALA A 308 3.65 15.15 -11.54
CA ALA A 308 3.88 15.72 -10.23
C ALA A 308 3.50 17.21 -10.16
N ASP A 309 3.82 17.98 -11.19
CA ASP A 309 3.52 19.41 -11.25
C ASP A 309 2.00 19.70 -11.21
N GLN A 310 1.15 18.75 -11.68
CA GLN A 310 -0.31 18.91 -11.77
C GLN A 310 -1.11 18.13 -10.73
N PHE A 311 -0.47 17.19 -10.01
CA PHE A 311 -1.19 16.24 -9.18
C PHE A 311 -1.82 16.86 -7.94
N THR A 312 -3.14 16.72 -7.80
CA THR A 312 -3.87 17.05 -6.57
C THR A 312 -4.93 15.99 -6.27
N PHE A 313 -5.20 15.74 -4.98
CA PHE A 313 -6.25 14.80 -4.58
C PHE A 313 -7.67 15.30 -4.88
N ASP A 314 -7.86 16.60 -5.06
CA ASP A 314 -9.16 17.19 -5.37
C ASP A 314 -9.71 16.75 -6.73
N ARG A 315 -8.83 16.22 -7.57
CA ARG A 315 -9.15 15.68 -8.90
C ARG A 315 -9.20 14.17 -8.97
N VAL A 316 -9.07 13.50 -7.82
CA VAL A 316 -9.23 12.05 -7.75
C VAL A 316 -10.72 11.71 -7.68
N ASN A 317 -11.16 10.78 -8.55
CA ASN A 317 -12.54 10.32 -8.59
C ASN A 317 -12.94 9.65 -7.27
N LYS A 318 -14.20 9.82 -6.87
CA LYS A 318 -14.75 9.19 -5.65
C LYS A 318 -15.04 7.69 -5.80
N THR A 319 -15.19 7.21 -7.03
CA THR A 319 -15.54 5.83 -7.37
C THR A 319 -14.38 5.08 -7.98
N GLY A 320 -14.43 3.74 -7.93
CA GLY A 320 -13.39 2.90 -8.51
C GLY A 320 -13.26 3.11 -10.02
N ALA A 321 -12.00 3.06 -10.49
CA ALA A 321 -11.67 3.17 -11.91
C ALA A 321 -11.47 1.78 -12.52
N VAL A 322 -12.04 1.54 -13.71
CA VAL A 322 -11.88 0.28 -14.42
C VAL A 322 -10.57 0.26 -15.19
N PHE A 323 -9.78 -0.79 -14.96
CA PHE A 323 -8.54 -1.01 -15.67
C PHE A 323 -8.82 -1.44 -17.12
N ASP A 324 -8.36 -0.64 -18.09
CA ASP A 324 -8.50 -0.92 -19.52
C ASP A 324 -7.13 -1.16 -20.15
N VAL A 325 -6.85 -2.42 -20.51
CA VAL A 325 -5.59 -2.83 -21.13
C VAL A 325 -5.36 -2.11 -22.47
N ARG A 326 -6.41 -1.90 -23.27
CA ARG A 326 -6.28 -1.22 -24.56
C ARG A 326 -5.82 0.24 -24.42
N LYS A 327 -6.30 0.91 -23.35
CA LYS A 327 -5.85 2.26 -23.04
C LYS A 327 -4.39 2.25 -22.56
N LEU A 328 -4.00 1.25 -21.76
CA LEU A 328 -2.61 1.06 -21.36
C LEU A 328 -1.72 0.79 -22.60
N ASP A 329 -2.14 -0.11 -23.48
CA ASP A 329 -1.41 -0.41 -24.73
C ASP A 329 -1.20 0.88 -25.54
N TRP A 330 -2.25 1.68 -25.73
CA TRP A 330 -2.15 2.94 -26.46
C TRP A 330 -1.18 3.94 -25.81
N VAL A 331 -1.24 4.11 -24.48
CA VAL A 331 -0.31 4.99 -23.74
C VAL A 331 1.12 4.48 -23.90
N ASN A 332 1.34 3.19 -23.68
CA ASN A 332 2.67 2.59 -23.77
C ASN A 332 3.25 2.66 -25.18
N GLY A 333 2.43 2.41 -26.19
CA GLY A 333 2.82 2.51 -27.60
C GLY A 333 3.29 3.90 -28.00
N HIS A 334 2.77 4.95 -27.34
CA HIS A 334 3.30 6.31 -27.54
C HIS A 334 4.78 6.38 -27.15
N TYR A 335 5.15 5.89 -25.98
CA TYR A 335 6.54 5.88 -25.51
C TYR A 335 7.44 4.96 -26.32
N VAL A 336 6.93 3.82 -26.77
CA VAL A 336 7.68 2.93 -27.70
C VAL A 336 8.04 3.66 -28.99
N ARG A 337 7.12 4.45 -29.53
CA ARG A 337 7.35 5.23 -30.76
C ARG A 337 8.34 6.39 -30.59
N GLU A 338 8.54 6.86 -29.35
CA GLU A 338 9.53 7.90 -29.04
C GLU A 338 10.94 7.36 -28.74
N MET A 339 11.09 6.03 -28.58
CA MET A 339 12.41 5.43 -28.37
C MET A 339 13.34 5.65 -29.60
N SER A 340 14.65 5.71 -29.33
CA SER A 340 15.62 5.56 -30.44
C SER A 340 15.51 4.15 -31.04
N VAL A 341 15.84 4.01 -32.31
CA VAL A 341 15.83 2.70 -33.00
C VAL A 341 16.78 1.73 -32.31
N GLU A 342 17.92 2.21 -31.85
CA GLU A 342 18.96 1.44 -31.17
C GLU A 342 18.48 0.93 -29.83
N ASP A 343 17.82 1.79 -29.02
CA ASP A 343 17.26 1.39 -27.72
C ASP A 343 16.10 0.40 -27.89
N LEU A 344 15.23 0.65 -28.85
CA LEU A 344 14.16 -0.28 -29.19
C LEU A 344 14.71 -1.63 -29.65
N ALA A 345 15.73 -1.64 -30.52
CA ALA A 345 16.36 -2.87 -30.96
C ALA A 345 16.94 -3.69 -29.84
N ALA A 346 17.63 -3.02 -28.91
CA ALA A 346 18.14 -3.67 -27.69
C ALA A 346 17.02 -4.25 -26.82
N ALA A 347 15.95 -3.50 -26.63
CA ALA A 347 14.81 -3.90 -25.79
C ALA A 347 14.01 -5.08 -26.37
N ILE A 348 13.80 -5.14 -27.69
CA ILE A 348 13.03 -6.22 -28.33
C ILE A 348 13.84 -7.49 -28.59
N LYS A 349 15.19 -7.42 -28.60
CA LYS A 349 16.06 -8.57 -28.87
C LYS A 349 15.70 -9.81 -28.06
N PRO A 350 15.50 -9.75 -26.73
CA PRO A 350 15.14 -10.93 -25.95
C PRO A 350 13.80 -11.57 -26.39
N TYR A 351 12.82 -10.77 -26.74
CA TYR A 351 11.51 -11.25 -27.22
C TYR A 351 11.60 -11.93 -28.57
N CYS A 352 12.46 -11.41 -29.48
CA CYS A 352 12.72 -12.03 -30.78
C CYS A 352 13.42 -13.38 -30.63
N ILE A 353 14.39 -13.48 -29.73
CA ILE A 353 15.11 -14.73 -29.44
C ILE A 353 14.15 -15.77 -28.84
N GLU A 354 13.35 -15.38 -27.88
CA GLU A 354 12.33 -16.23 -27.27
C GLU A 354 11.29 -16.73 -28.29
N ALA A 355 10.90 -15.88 -29.24
CA ALA A 355 10.02 -16.24 -30.35
C ALA A 355 10.70 -17.12 -31.42
N GLY A 356 12.01 -17.32 -31.35
CA GLY A 356 12.77 -18.16 -32.28
C GLY A 356 13.07 -17.51 -33.65
N PHE A 357 12.98 -16.20 -33.74
CA PHE A 357 13.24 -15.52 -35.03
C PHE A 357 14.71 -15.54 -35.41
N PHE A 358 15.60 -15.44 -34.42
CA PHE A 358 17.05 -15.50 -34.58
C PHE A 358 17.73 -15.82 -33.25
N GLY A 359 19.06 -16.12 -33.32
CA GLY A 359 19.88 -16.35 -32.12
C GLY A 359 20.59 -15.08 -31.62
N GLU A 360 21.40 -15.25 -30.57
CA GLU A 360 22.16 -14.16 -29.90
C GLU A 360 23.10 -13.41 -30.86
N ASP A 361 23.66 -14.11 -31.85
CA ASP A 361 24.63 -13.56 -32.83
C ASP A 361 23.98 -12.78 -33.99
N TYR A 362 22.67 -12.43 -33.88
CA TYR A 362 21.99 -11.71 -34.93
C TYR A 362 22.60 -10.32 -35.11
N PRO A 363 22.94 -9.91 -36.39
CA PRO A 363 23.64 -8.64 -36.64
C PRO A 363 22.83 -7.43 -36.17
N GLU A 364 23.49 -6.53 -35.43
CA GLU A 364 22.87 -5.34 -34.84
C GLU A 364 22.25 -4.42 -35.91
N GLU A 365 22.93 -4.21 -37.07
CA GLU A 365 22.36 -3.42 -38.17
C GLU A 365 21.02 -3.98 -38.68
N LYS A 366 20.89 -5.31 -38.74
CA LYS A 366 19.65 -5.95 -39.14
C LYS A 366 18.58 -5.84 -38.08
N LEU A 367 18.98 -5.93 -36.81
CA LEU A 367 18.07 -5.77 -35.67
C LEU A 367 17.52 -4.34 -35.64
N ASN A 368 18.36 -3.33 -35.86
CA ASN A 368 17.95 -1.93 -35.99
C ASN A 368 16.94 -1.73 -37.12
N LEU A 369 17.16 -2.35 -38.26
CA LEU A 369 16.21 -2.27 -39.39
C LEU A 369 14.86 -2.91 -39.06
N LEU A 370 14.86 -4.05 -38.33
CA LEU A 370 13.63 -4.69 -37.82
C LEU A 370 12.94 -3.79 -36.81
N ALA A 371 13.67 -3.25 -35.84
CA ALA A 371 13.12 -2.33 -34.82
C ALA A 371 12.46 -1.11 -35.50
N ALA A 372 13.12 -0.46 -36.46
CA ALA A 372 12.55 0.65 -37.21
C ALA A 372 11.26 0.27 -37.96
N THR A 373 11.18 -0.97 -38.46
CA THR A 373 9.99 -1.47 -39.14
C THR A 373 8.82 -1.71 -38.21
N TRP A 374 9.08 -2.30 -37.02
CA TRP A 374 8.04 -2.68 -36.06
C TRP A 374 7.63 -1.55 -35.09
N GLN A 375 8.44 -0.50 -34.95
CA GLN A 375 8.21 0.58 -33.98
C GLN A 375 6.81 1.19 -34.05
N SER A 376 6.22 1.29 -35.22
CA SER A 376 4.87 1.82 -35.41
C SER A 376 3.76 0.79 -35.20
N ALA A 377 4.09 -0.51 -35.20
CA ALA A 377 3.14 -1.60 -35.17
C ALA A 377 2.92 -2.16 -33.76
N ILE A 378 3.91 -2.02 -32.88
CA ILE A 378 3.86 -2.59 -31.53
C ILE A 378 3.50 -1.52 -30.48
N ASP A 379 2.74 -1.91 -29.50
CA ASP A 379 2.43 -1.11 -28.31
C ASP A 379 3.25 -1.53 -27.08
N LYS A 380 3.78 -2.75 -27.08
CA LYS A 380 4.71 -3.31 -26.07
C LYS A 380 5.64 -4.33 -26.72
N PHE A 381 6.76 -4.64 -26.09
CA PHE A 381 7.81 -5.45 -26.72
C PHE A 381 7.38 -6.88 -27.04
N SER A 382 6.47 -7.48 -26.24
CA SER A 382 5.96 -8.82 -26.53
C SER A 382 5.10 -8.94 -27.78
N ASP A 383 4.58 -7.81 -28.30
CA ASP A 383 3.73 -7.81 -29.51
C ASP A 383 4.50 -8.29 -30.75
N ILE A 384 5.85 -8.20 -30.71
CA ILE A 384 6.72 -8.73 -31.77
C ILE A 384 6.44 -10.21 -32.06
N LYS A 385 6.05 -10.98 -31.06
CA LYS A 385 5.73 -12.41 -31.24
C LYS A 385 4.55 -12.63 -32.19
N ASP A 386 3.66 -11.62 -32.30
CA ASP A 386 2.46 -11.68 -33.13
C ASP A 386 2.67 -11.06 -34.52
N GLU A 387 3.71 -10.21 -34.70
CA GLU A 387 4.01 -9.47 -35.97
C GLU A 387 4.83 -10.27 -36.97
N ALA A 388 5.28 -11.45 -36.63
CA ALA A 388 6.21 -12.26 -37.42
C ALA A 388 5.55 -13.16 -38.48
N TYR A 389 4.36 -12.87 -38.93
CA TYR A 389 3.67 -13.62 -40.00
C TYR A 389 3.45 -12.81 -41.24
#